data_de1f99fd4933a76e2bceccb55d5d4f5a
#
_entry.id   de1f99fd4933a76e2bceccb55d5d4f5a
#
_cell.length_a   1.000
_cell.length_b   1.000
_cell.length_c   1.000
_cell.angle_alpha   90.00
_cell.angle_beta   90.00
_cell.angle_gamma   90.00
#
_symmetry.space_group_name_H-M   'P 1'
#
loop_
_entity.id
_entity.type
_entity.pdbx_description
1 polymer ?
#
loop_
_entity_poly.entity_id
_entity_poly.type
_entity_poly.pdbx_seq_one_letter_code
_entity_poly.pdbx_strand_id
1 'polypeptide(L)'
;MTDRLRLRISPCPNDTFMFEALLNGRIPTQGLAFEVGFQDIEELNEGVSSPDGPDISKISYAVLPAVVDRYALLDRGSALGRGNGQLLVRRRGDRSPIRRVAIPGELTTANAMLLRFFPSIVDRTPVLFSEIAAAVERGAFDAGVLIHEGRFTYERHNLELVADLGALWERQTGLPLPLGGIVA
;
A
#
# COMPACT_ATOMS: atom_id res chain seq x y z
N MET A 1 29.96 -15.21 12.63
CA MET A 1 29.16 -13.98 12.43
C MET A 1 27.72 -14.45 12.27
N THR A 2 26.82 -14.06 13.15
CA THR A 2 25.40 -14.38 12.98
C THR A 2 24.93 -13.52 11.81
N ASP A 3 24.54 -14.16 10.71
CA ASP A 3 23.96 -13.46 9.56
C ASP A 3 22.71 -12.71 10.04
N ARG A 4 22.64 -11.42 9.73
CA ARG A 4 21.47 -10.60 10.07
C ARG A 4 20.42 -10.79 9.00
N LEU A 5 19.19 -11.07 9.43
CA LEU A 5 18.03 -11.09 8.53
C LEU A 5 17.68 -9.68 8.06
N ARG A 6 17.59 -9.48 6.77
CA ARG A 6 17.19 -8.21 6.16
C ARG A 6 15.68 -8.06 6.26
N LEU A 7 15.24 -7.21 7.19
CA LEU A 7 13.84 -6.85 7.38
C LEU A 7 13.54 -5.52 6.69
N ARG A 8 12.56 -5.48 5.80
CA ARG A 8 12.12 -4.28 5.09
C ARG A 8 10.66 -3.98 5.40
N ILE A 9 10.39 -2.78 5.87
CA ILE A 9 9.06 -2.32 6.30
C ILE A 9 8.82 -0.89 5.83
N SER A 10 7.56 -0.48 5.82
CA SER A 10 7.19 0.89 5.47
C SER A 10 7.38 1.84 6.68
N PRO A 11 7.75 3.11 6.45
CA PRO A 11 7.76 4.12 7.51
C PRO A 11 6.35 4.57 7.95
N CYS A 12 5.29 3.97 7.40
CA CYS A 12 3.92 4.32 7.75
C CYS A 12 3.59 3.99 9.23
N PRO A 13 2.62 4.71 9.84
CA PRO A 13 2.25 4.49 11.24
C PRO A 13 1.85 3.05 11.58
N ASN A 14 1.26 2.31 10.64
CA ASN A 14 0.84 0.93 10.86
C ASN A 14 2.04 0.00 11.12
N ASP A 15 3.04 0.08 10.24
CA ASP A 15 4.21 -0.79 10.33
C ASP A 15 5.12 -0.37 11.50
N THR A 16 5.36 0.94 11.66
CA THR A 16 6.18 1.44 12.77
C THR A 16 5.56 1.12 14.14
N PHE A 17 4.23 1.15 14.27
CA PHE A 17 3.54 0.70 15.48
C PHE A 17 3.69 -0.81 15.70
N MET A 18 3.46 -1.61 14.65
CA MET A 18 3.50 -3.08 14.73
C MET A 18 4.90 -3.60 15.08
N PHE A 19 5.94 -3.00 14.53
CA PHE A 19 7.33 -3.42 14.74
C PHE A 19 8.03 -2.68 15.88
N GLU A 20 7.37 -1.73 16.58
CA GLU A 20 7.97 -0.88 17.61
C GLU A 20 8.75 -1.67 18.66
N ALA A 21 8.16 -2.72 19.21
CA ALA A 21 8.78 -3.52 20.27
C ALA A 21 10.01 -4.30 19.77
N LEU A 22 9.98 -4.79 18.52
CA LEU A 22 11.10 -5.45 17.89
C LEU A 22 12.24 -4.46 17.61
N LEU A 23 11.92 -3.30 17.03
CA LEU A 23 12.89 -2.28 16.65
C LEU A 23 13.63 -1.70 17.85
N ASN A 24 12.97 -1.58 19.00
CA ASN A 24 13.53 -1.05 20.24
C ASN A 24 14.06 -2.14 21.21
N GLY A 25 14.15 -3.40 20.75
CA GLY A 25 14.69 -4.51 21.56
C GLY A 25 13.87 -4.83 22.81
N ARG A 26 12.55 -4.54 22.80
CA ARG A 26 11.67 -4.77 23.95
C ARG A 26 11.10 -6.18 24.00
N ILE A 27 11.32 -6.98 22.96
CA ILE A 27 10.93 -8.39 22.90
C ILE A 27 12.13 -9.28 22.62
N PRO A 28 12.17 -10.49 23.18
CA PRO A 28 13.24 -11.46 22.91
C PRO A 28 13.15 -11.95 21.47
N THR A 29 14.26 -11.88 20.75
CA THR A 29 14.35 -12.34 19.34
C THR A 29 14.84 -13.78 19.21
N GLN A 30 15.06 -14.48 20.33
CA GLN A 30 15.54 -15.86 20.40
C GLN A 30 16.83 -16.08 19.59
N GLY A 31 17.71 -15.09 19.60
CA GLY A 31 19.02 -15.15 18.91
C GLY A 31 18.97 -14.66 17.45
N LEU A 32 17.82 -14.31 16.90
CA LEU A 32 17.75 -13.67 15.60
C LEU A 32 18.23 -12.23 15.69
N ALA A 33 19.00 -11.80 14.71
CA ALA A 33 19.43 -10.42 14.54
C ALA A 33 18.85 -9.86 13.23
N PHE A 34 18.42 -8.60 13.26
CA PHE A 34 17.79 -7.95 12.10
C PHE A 34 18.59 -6.76 11.62
N GLU A 35 18.69 -6.63 10.31
CA GLU A 35 19.06 -5.42 9.61
C GLU A 35 17.79 -4.79 9.06
N VAL A 36 17.33 -3.71 9.68
CA VAL A 36 16.06 -3.07 9.36
C VAL A 36 16.25 -1.93 8.39
N GLY A 37 15.47 -1.92 7.30
CA GLY A 37 15.38 -0.82 6.34
C GLY A 37 13.94 -0.37 6.16
N PHE A 38 13.78 0.94 5.95
CA PHE A 38 12.49 1.57 5.66
C PHE A 38 12.41 1.95 4.19
N GLN A 39 11.33 1.55 3.53
CA GLN A 39 11.10 1.79 2.11
C GLN A 39 9.63 2.10 1.86
N ASP A 40 9.32 2.79 0.76
CA ASP A 40 7.93 2.94 0.33
C ASP A 40 7.34 1.59 -0.09
N ILE A 41 6.01 1.52 -0.08
CA ILE A 41 5.30 0.25 -0.34
C ILE A 41 5.58 -0.31 -1.74
N GLU A 42 5.78 0.54 -2.74
CA GLU A 42 6.13 0.08 -4.10
C GLU A 42 7.56 -0.47 -4.14
N GLU A 43 8.52 0.22 -3.51
CA GLU A 43 9.90 -0.28 -3.39
C GLU A 43 9.96 -1.63 -2.65
N LEU A 44 9.11 -1.82 -1.62
CA LEU A 44 8.98 -3.10 -0.91
C LEU A 44 8.46 -4.20 -1.84
N ASN A 45 7.42 -3.90 -2.64
CA ASN A 45 6.85 -4.84 -3.60
C ASN A 45 7.84 -5.21 -4.72
N GLU A 46 8.59 -4.24 -5.22
CA GLU A 46 9.67 -4.45 -6.19
C GLU A 46 10.81 -5.27 -5.57
N GLY A 47 11.17 -4.95 -4.32
CA GLY A 47 12.23 -5.64 -3.58
C GLY A 47 11.98 -7.14 -3.44
N VAL A 48 10.78 -7.57 -3.05
CA VAL A 48 10.44 -9.00 -2.96
C VAL A 48 10.33 -9.69 -4.32
N SER A 49 10.12 -8.92 -5.38
CA SER A 49 10.09 -9.42 -6.76
C SER A 49 11.49 -9.62 -7.35
N SER A 50 12.51 -8.98 -6.75
CA SER A 50 13.92 -9.10 -7.14
C SER A 50 14.53 -10.44 -6.70
N PRO A 51 15.48 -11.03 -7.46
CA PRO A 51 16.24 -12.21 -7.04
C PRO A 51 16.97 -12.03 -5.70
N ASP A 52 17.50 -10.81 -5.46
CA ASP A 52 18.23 -10.45 -4.23
C ASP A 52 17.32 -9.80 -3.18
N GLY A 53 16.05 -10.15 -3.17
CA GLY A 53 15.05 -9.60 -2.25
C GLY A 53 15.42 -9.78 -0.77
N PRO A 54 14.74 -9.05 0.14
CA PRO A 54 14.97 -9.15 1.57
C PRO A 54 14.54 -10.52 2.12
N ASP A 55 15.03 -10.86 3.32
CA ASP A 55 14.64 -12.13 3.97
C ASP A 55 13.21 -12.03 4.55
N ILE A 56 12.82 -10.84 5.02
CA ILE A 56 11.49 -10.55 5.55
C ILE A 56 11.04 -9.20 5.03
N SER A 57 9.82 -9.12 4.51
CA SER A 57 9.29 -7.86 3.99
C SER A 57 7.81 -7.66 4.26
N LYS A 58 7.42 -6.41 4.46
CA LYS A 58 6.06 -5.96 4.23
C LYS A 58 5.78 -5.97 2.74
N ILE A 59 4.59 -6.43 2.37
CA ILE A 59 4.12 -6.42 0.97
C ILE A 59 2.67 -5.96 0.85
N SER A 60 2.30 -5.51 -0.35
CA SER A 60 0.89 -5.46 -0.77
C SER A 60 0.39 -6.87 -1.08
N TYR A 61 -0.86 -7.20 -0.69
CA TYR A 61 -1.42 -8.50 -1.05
C TYR A 61 -1.51 -8.73 -2.58
N ALA A 62 -1.56 -7.67 -3.36
CA ALA A 62 -1.57 -7.76 -4.83
C ALA A 62 -0.32 -8.44 -5.40
N VAL A 63 0.86 -8.31 -4.74
CA VAL A 63 2.10 -8.92 -5.21
C VAL A 63 2.27 -10.36 -4.73
N LEU A 64 1.55 -10.78 -3.68
CA LEU A 64 1.71 -12.11 -3.07
C LEU A 64 1.66 -13.26 -4.09
N PRO A 65 0.73 -13.32 -5.06
CA PRO A 65 0.68 -14.41 -6.03
C PRO A 65 1.96 -14.57 -6.88
N ALA A 66 2.71 -13.48 -7.07
CA ALA A 66 3.94 -13.49 -7.86
C ALA A 66 5.17 -13.95 -7.07
N VAL A 67 5.07 -14.05 -5.74
CA VAL A 67 6.22 -14.34 -4.88
C VAL A 67 6.02 -15.57 -3.98
N VAL A 68 4.90 -16.28 -4.07
CA VAL A 68 4.57 -17.45 -3.22
C VAL A 68 5.54 -18.62 -3.37
N ASP A 69 6.27 -18.72 -4.47
CA ASP A 69 7.28 -19.76 -4.68
C ASP A 69 8.59 -19.48 -3.92
N ARG A 70 8.75 -18.25 -3.41
CA ARG A 70 9.98 -17.79 -2.74
C ARG A 70 9.76 -17.37 -1.31
N TYR A 71 8.56 -16.92 -0.99
CA TYR A 71 8.20 -16.36 0.31
C TYR A 71 6.97 -17.04 0.87
N ALA A 72 6.98 -17.28 2.18
CA ALA A 72 5.81 -17.70 2.93
C ALA A 72 5.12 -16.46 3.53
N LEU A 73 3.80 -16.38 3.40
CA LEU A 73 3.01 -15.38 4.12
C LEU A 73 2.99 -15.73 5.61
N LEU A 74 3.36 -14.80 6.47
CA LEU A 74 3.28 -15.02 7.91
C LEU A 74 1.83 -14.89 8.42
N ASP A 75 1.47 -15.70 9.41
CA ASP A 75 0.14 -15.69 10.05
C ASP A 75 -0.14 -14.41 10.87
N ARG A 76 0.83 -13.52 10.99
CA ARG A 76 0.78 -12.28 11.76
C ARG A 76 1.23 -11.09 10.93
N GLY A 77 0.76 -9.90 11.30
CA GLY A 77 1.17 -8.66 10.65
C GLY A 77 0.38 -8.33 9.39
N SER A 78 -0.74 -8.99 9.12
CA SER A 78 -1.64 -8.63 8.03
C SER A 78 -2.44 -7.36 8.34
N ALA A 79 -2.63 -6.53 7.32
CA ALA A 79 -3.53 -5.39 7.34
C ALA A 79 -4.79 -5.72 6.53
N LEU A 80 -5.95 -5.60 7.18
CA LEU A 80 -7.27 -5.82 6.58
C LEU A 80 -8.09 -4.52 6.65
N GLY A 81 -8.68 -4.13 5.53
CA GLY A 81 -9.61 -3.01 5.44
C GLY A 81 -11.05 -3.47 5.60
N ARG A 82 -11.69 -3.10 6.70
CA ARG A 82 -13.15 -3.19 6.87
C ARG A 82 -13.68 -1.77 7.03
N GLY A 83 -14.34 -1.24 5.97
CA GLY A 83 -14.69 0.17 5.90
C GLY A 83 -13.49 1.13 5.79
N ASN A 84 -12.29 0.63 5.55
CA ASN A 84 -11.03 1.37 5.51
C ASN A 84 -10.17 0.97 4.29
N GLY A 85 -10.76 0.98 3.10
CA GLY A 85 -10.03 0.74 1.86
C GLY A 85 -9.40 2.01 1.26
N GLN A 86 -8.85 1.86 0.08
CA GLN A 86 -8.30 2.97 -0.70
C GLN A 86 -9.42 3.83 -1.29
N LEU A 87 -9.17 5.12 -1.45
CA LEU A 87 -10.11 6.07 -2.03
C LEU A 87 -9.64 6.55 -3.40
N LEU A 88 -10.50 6.47 -4.40
CA LEU A 88 -10.33 7.25 -5.63
C LEU A 88 -10.93 8.63 -5.41
N VAL A 89 -10.12 9.66 -5.53
CA VAL A 89 -10.50 11.06 -5.31
C VAL A 89 -10.16 11.92 -6.52
N ARG A 90 -10.85 13.07 -6.66
CA ARG A 90 -10.55 14.11 -7.64
C ARG A 90 -10.74 15.51 -7.05
N ARG A 91 -10.38 16.54 -7.78
CA ARG A 91 -10.67 17.92 -7.36
C ARG A 91 -12.17 18.11 -7.16
N ARG A 92 -12.50 18.82 -6.11
CA ARG A 92 -13.90 19.16 -5.79
C ARG A 92 -14.53 19.98 -6.92
N GLY A 93 -15.72 19.54 -7.34
CA GLY A 93 -16.48 20.19 -8.40
C GLY A 93 -16.00 19.92 -9.82
N ASP A 94 -14.88 19.25 -10.03
CA ASP A 94 -14.42 18.86 -11.36
C ASP A 94 -15.29 17.70 -11.89
N ARG A 95 -15.89 17.87 -13.06
CA ARG A 95 -16.74 16.86 -13.72
C ARG A 95 -16.14 16.36 -15.03
N SER A 96 -14.88 16.73 -15.30
CA SER A 96 -14.17 16.25 -16.47
C SER A 96 -13.97 14.73 -16.44
N PRO A 97 -13.86 14.08 -17.60
CA PRO A 97 -13.52 12.65 -17.64
C PRO A 97 -12.18 12.37 -16.96
N ILE A 98 -12.15 11.36 -16.11
CA ILE A 98 -10.92 10.89 -15.47
C ILE A 98 -10.13 10.08 -16.49
N ARG A 99 -8.95 10.57 -16.87
CA ARG A 99 -8.04 9.91 -17.82
C ARG A 99 -6.71 9.57 -17.16
N ARG A 100 -6.06 10.54 -16.50
CA ARG A 100 -4.75 10.38 -15.84
C ARG A 100 -4.94 10.25 -14.34
N VAL A 101 -4.50 9.14 -13.77
CA VAL A 101 -4.66 8.85 -12.35
C VAL A 101 -3.30 8.62 -11.69
N ALA A 102 -3.04 9.35 -10.60
CA ALA A 102 -1.90 9.08 -9.72
C ALA A 102 -2.20 7.86 -8.85
N ILE A 103 -1.29 6.90 -8.83
CA ILE A 103 -1.37 5.68 -8.02
C ILE A 103 -0.16 5.58 -7.09
N PRO A 104 -0.27 4.91 -5.91
CA PRO A 104 0.86 4.75 -5.00
C PRO A 104 1.92 3.77 -5.49
N GLY A 105 1.65 3.03 -6.57
CA GLY A 105 2.56 2.08 -7.19
C GLY A 105 1.79 1.05 -8.01
N GLU A 106 2.47 0.47 -9.01
CA GLU A 106 1.87 -0.49 -9.95
C GLU A 106 1.55 -1.83 -9.29
N LEU A 107 2.41 -2.27 -8.35
CA LEU A 107 2.27 -3.55 -7.65
C LEU A 107 1.40 -3.46 -6.38
N THR A 108 0.82 -2.29 -6.10
CA THR A 108 0.03 -2.09 -4.89
C THR A 108 -1.38 -2.68 -4.98
N THR A 109 -1.94 -3.07 -3.85
CA THR A 109 -3.37 -3.44 -3.74
C THR A 109 -4.28 -2.29 -4.17
N ALA A 110 -3.85 -1.04 -4.00
CA ALA A 110 -4.57 0.15 -4.44
C ALA A 110 -4.76 0.18 -5.97
N ASN A 111 -3.68 -0.07 -6.72
CA ASN A 111 -3.75 -0.17 -8.17
C ASN A 111 -4.57 -1.38 -8.64
N ALA A 112 -4.41 -2.54 -7.98
CA ALA A 112 -5.20 -3.73 -8.29
C ALA A 112 -6.71 -3.47 -8.13
N MET A 113 -7.13 -2.74 -7.10
CA MET A 113 -8.54 -2.36 -6.90
C MET A 113 -9.00 -1.32 -7.92
N LEU A 114 -8.15 -0.36 -8.28
CA LEU A 114 -8.45 0.59 -9.35
C LEU A 114 -8.72 -0.15 -10.67
N LEU A 115 -7.83 -1.06 -11.06
CA LEU A 115 -7.99 -1.89 -12.25
C LEU A 115 -9.27 -2.74 -12.24
N ARG A 116 -9.58 -3.30 -11.08
CA ARG A 116 -10.76 -4.17 -10.89
C ARG A 116 -12.06 -3.42 -11.12
N PHE A 117 -12.17 -2.20 -10.60
CA PHE A 117 -13.44 -1.45 -10.57
C PHE A 117 -13.54 -0.37 -11.66
N PHE A 118 -12.39 0.07 -12.18
CA PHE A 118 -12.31 1.12 -13.20
C PHE A 118 -11.36 0.70 -14.35
N PRO A 119 -11.63 -0.41 -15.04
CA PRO A 119 -10.72 -0.96 -16.06
C PRO A 119 -10.52 -0.04 -17.28
N SER A 120 -11.39 0.94 -17.47
CA SER A 120 -11.25 1.96 -18.54
C SER A 120 -10.17 3.01 -18.25
N ILE A 121 -9.71 3.12 -17.01
CA ILE A 121 -8.61 4.03 -16.64
C ILE A 121 -7.29 3.33 -16.97
N VAL A 122 -6.70 3.69 -18.10
CA VAL A 122 -5.45 3.08 -18.59
C VAL A 122 -4.21 3.91 -18.28
N ASP A 123 -4.32 5.24 -18.18
CA ASP A 123 -3.21 6.14 -17.88
C ASP A 123 -3.05 6.28 -16.35
N ARG A 124 -2.18 5.47 -15.79
CA ARG A 124 -1.86 5.41 -14.36
C ARG A 124 -0.39 5.68 -14.16
N THR A 125 -0.07 6.63 -13.31
CA THR A 125 1.31 7.03 -13.04
C THR A 125 1.64 6.81 -11.56
N PRO A 126 2.68 6.05 -11.23
CA PRO A 126 3.18 5.92 -9.86
C PRO A 126 3.64 7.28 -9.32
N VAL A 127 3.21 7.61 -8.13
CA VAL A 127 3.55 8.83 -7.39
C VAL A 127 3.68 8.45 -5.92
N LEU A 128 4.67 9.00 -5.22
CA LEU A 128 4.83 8.78 -3.79
C LEU A 128 3.50 9.07 -3.08
N PHE A 129 3.03 8.12 -2.29
CA PHE A 129 1.66 8.16 -1.74
C PHE A 129 1.32 9.47 -1.01
N SER A 130 2.29 10.06 -0.31
CA SER A 130 2.14 11.34 0.41
C SER A 130 1.96 12.55 -0.53
N GLU A 131 2.34 12.44 -1.78
CA GLU A 131 2.29 13.54 -2.77
C GLU A 131 1.03 13.47 -3.65
N ILE A 132 0.29 12.36 -3.66
CA ILE A 132 -0.85 12.15 -4.56
C ILE A 132 -1.92 13.22 -4.35
N ALA A 133 -2.33 13.49 -3.10
CA ALA A 133 -3.38 14.47 -2.82
C ALA A 133 -3.03 15.86 -3.36
N ALA A 134 -1.81 16.34 -3.10
CA ALA A 134 -1.31 17.61 -3.61
C ALA A 134 -1.18 17.62 -5.13
N ALA A 135 -0.78 16.51 -5.75
CA ALA A 135 -0.68 16.39 -7.20
C ALA A 135 -2.03 16.50 -7.90
N VAL A 136 -3.08 15.89 -7.34
CA VAL A 136 -4.46 16.03 -7.84
C VAL A 136 -4.99 17.44 -7.62
N GLU A 137 -4.75 18.02 -6.44
CA GLU A 137 -5.19 19.39 -6.10
C GLU A 137 -4.66 20.43 -7.10
N ARG A 138 -3.36 20.38 -7.42
CA ARG A 138 -2.76 21.32 -8.42
C ARG A 138 -3.07 20.97 -9.88
N GLY A 139 -3.82 19.91 -10.15
CA GLY A 139 -4.25 19.54 -11.49
C GLY A 139 -3.22 18.79 -12.33
N ALA A 140 -2.17 18.24 -11.73
CA ALA A 140 -1.21 17.39 -12.42
C ALA A 140 -1.86 16.07 -12.88
N PHE A 141 -2.89 15.60 -12.15
CA PHE A 141 -3.70 14.43 -12.47
C PHE A 141 -5.19 14.78 -12.36
N ASP A 142 -6.01 14.02 -13.08
CA ASP A 142 -7.47 14.17 -13.04
C ASP A 142 -8.05 13.56 -11.75
N ALA A 143 -7.40 12.49 -11.26
CA ALA A 143 -7.75 11.81 -10.02
C ALA A 143 -6.51 11.16 -9.39
N GLY A 144 -6.66 10.66 -8.16
CA GLY A 144 -5.62 9.92 -7.46
C GLY A 144 -6.18 8.85 -6.54
N VAL A 145 -5.42 7.79 -6.32
CA VAL A 145 -5.76 6.75 -5.36
C VAL A 145 -5.01 6.98 -4.05
N LEU A 146 -5.77 7.32 -3.01
CA LEU A 146 -5.22 7.59 -1.68
C LEU A 146 -5.22 6.34 -0.82
N ILE A 147 -4.14 6.16 -0.08
CA ILE A 147 -3.94 5.10 0.91
C ILE A 147 -3.65 5.71 2.28
N HIS A 148 -3.54 4.90 3.32
CA HIS A 148 -3.19 5.28 4.68
C HIS A 148 -4.05 6.44 5.22
N GLU A 149 -3.42 7.43 5.88
CA GLU A 149 -4.06 8.62 6.46
C GLU A 149 -4.67 9.57 5.44
N GLY A 150 -4.28 9.51 4.17
CA GLY A 150 -4.88 10.28 3.09
C GLY A 150 -6.40 10.12 3.01
N ARG A 151 -6.92 8.96 3.44
CA ARG A 151 -8.35 8.68 3.57
C ARG A 151 -9.08 9.68 4.48
N PHE A 152 -8.42 10.19 5.51
CA PHE A 152 -9.03 11.07 6.52
C PHE A 152 -8.74 12.55 6.27
N THR A 153 -7.85 12.85 5.34
CA THR A 153 -7.33 14.22 5.16
C THR A 153 -7.59 14.82 3.77
N TYR A 154 -8.07 14.03 2.81
CA TYR A 154 -8.22 14.46 1.40
C TYR A 154 -9.09 15.71 1.24
N GLU A 155 -10.10 15.92 2.11
CA GLU A 155 -10.96 17.11 2.04
C GLU A 155 -10.20 18.41 2.30
N ARG A 156 -9.07 18.35 3.03
CA ARG A 156 -8.20 19.51 3.27
C ARG A 156 -7.46 19.96 2.01
N HIS A 157 -7.35 19.08 1.01
CA HIS A 157 -6.77 19.34 -0.29
C HIS A 157 -7.82 19.71 -1.36
N ASN A 158 -8.97 20.23 -0.96
CA ASN A 158 -10.05 20.56 -1.90
C ASN A 158 -10.41 19.39 -2.85
N LEU A 159 -10.34 18.17 -2.35
CA LEU A 159 -10.70 16.94 -3.08
C LEU A 159 -12.11 16.49 -2.70
N GLU A 160 -12.71 15.70 -3.58
CA GLU A 160 -13.96 14.97 -3.33
C GLU A 160 -13.80 13.48 -3.66
N LEU A 161 -14.59 12.66 -2.98
CA LEU A 161 -14.63 11.22 -3.20
C LEU A 161 -15.29 10.91 -4.54
N VAL A 162 -14.61 10.12 -5.38
CA VAL A 162 -15.18 9.49 -6.57
C VAL A 162 -15.70 8.10 -6.22
N ALA A 163 -14.86 7.29 -5.55
CA ALA A 163 -15.25 5.96 -5.11
C ALA A 163 -14.40 5.51 -3.90
N ASP A 164 -15.03 4.79 -2.98
CA ASP A 164 -14.35 3.99 -1.96
C ASP A 164 -14.12 2.57 -2.52
N LEU A 165 -12.88 2.26 -2.89
CA LEU A 165 -12.52 0.99 -3.51
C LEU A 165 -12.67 -0.19 -2.54
N GLY A 166 -12.43 0.04 -1.24
CA GLY A 166 -12.69 -0.96 -0.21
C GLY A 166 -14.17 -1.26 -0.05
N ALA A 167 -15.02 -0.23 -0.05
CA ALA A 167 -16.47 -0.42 0.01
C ALA A 167 -17.01 -1.12 -1.25
N LEU A 168 -16.41 -0.89 -2.43
CA LEU A 168 -16.74 -1.63 -3.65
C LEU A 168 -16.39 -3.11 -3.49
N TRP A 169 -15.19 -3.42 -2.98
CA TRP A 169 -14.77 -4.78 -2.69
C TRP A 169 -15.69 -5.49 -1.69
N GLU A 170 -15.97 -4.86 -0.54
CA GLU A 170 -16.83 -5.43 0.50
C GLU A 170 -18.25 -5.71 -0.01
N ARG A 171 -18.82 -4.81 -0.82
CA ARG A 171 -20.14 -5.03 -1.45
C ARG A 171 -20.14 -6.21 -2.42
N GLN A 172 -19.06 -6.41 -3.16
CA GLN A 172 -18.97 -7.47 -4.15
C GLN A 172 -18.69 -8.84 -3.51
N THR A 173 -17.88 -8.89 -2.47
CA THR A 173 -17.35 -10.15 -1.91
C THR A 173 -17.95 -10.54 -0.56
N GLY A 174 -18.48 -9.57 0.19
CA GLY A 174 -18.86 -9.74 1.61
C GLY A 174 -17.67 -9.84 2.56
N LEU A 175 -16.43 -9.70 2.07
CA LEU A 175 -15.20 -9.89 2.82
C LEU A 175 -14.45 -8.57 3.03
N PRO A 176 -13.68 -8.43 4.12
CA PRO A 176 -12.77 -7.31 4.28
C PRO A 176 -11.70 -7.33 3.17
N LEU A 177 -11.23 -6.13 2.77
CA LEU A 177 -10.20 -6.00 1.74
C LEU A 177 -8.83 -6.37 2.33
N PRO A 178 -8.11 -7.38 1.78
CA PRO A 178 -6.74 -7.65 2.17
C PRO A 178 -5.82 -6.56 1.60
N LEU A 179 -5.20 -5.78 2.48
CA LEU A 179 -4.37 -4.62 2.10
C LEU A 179 -2.91 -4.99 1.93
N GLY A 180 -2.34 -5.63 2.95
CA GLY A 180 -0.95 -6.05 2.93
C GLY A 180 -0.64 -7.07 4.02
N GLY A 181 0.49 -7.75 3.89
CA GLY A 181 0.97 -8.77 4.81
C GLY A 181 2.47 -8.70 5.01
N ILE A 182 2.99 -9.60 5.84
CA ILE A 182 4.43 -9.81 6.03
C ILE A 182 4.78 -11.16 5.42
N VAL A 183 5.84 -11.20 4.64
CA VAL A 183 6.40 -12.43 4.05
C VAL A 183 7.83 -12.68 4.53
N ALA A 184 8.21 -13.94 4.63
CA ALA A 184 9.55 -14.39 5.02
C ALA A 184 10.00 -15.58 4.18
#